data_063b78d7cc46e22a7d069023ad0cfc07
#
_entry.id   063b78d7cc46e22a7d069023ad0cfc07
#
_cell.length_a   1.000
_cell.length_b   1.000
_cell.length_c   1.000
_cell.angle_alpha   90.00
_cell.angle_beta   90.00
_cell.angle_gamma   90.00
#
_symmetry.space_group_name_H-M   'P 1'
#
loop_
_entity.id
_entity.type
_entity.pdbx_description
1 polymer ?
#
loop_
_entity_poly.entity_id
_entity_poly.type
_entity_poly.pdbx_seq_one_letter_code
_entity_poly.pdbx_strand_id
1 'polypeptide(L)'
;MASLPIRRDLSAVELRALARKESDARVLRRLLALAMALDGTNREEAARQAGMDRQTLRDWVMRYNAEGVDGLRDRERPGRPALLAPELEEELRQLIEAGPDLERDGVVEYRVRHIRDLALRHFGVDYSRSGMQGRLHRMKLSYLKPRPIHPKTDPAAQEAFKKTSPG
;
A
#
# COMPACT_ATOMS: atom_id res chain seq x y z
N MET A 1 15.43 21.85 -31.44
CA MET A 1 15.98 20.76 -30.57
C MET A 1 15.65 19.41 -31.18
N ALA A 2 16.67 18.54 -31.34
CA ALA A 2 16.48 17.18 -31.88
C ALA A 2 15.51 16.38 -30.99
N SER A 3 14.63 15.63 -31.62
CA SER A 3 13.69 14.74 -30.93
C SER A 3 14.45 13.59 -30.30
N LEU A 4 14.22 13.28 -29.02
CA LEU A 4 14.83 12.13 -28.32
C LEU A 4 14.54 10.83 -29.11
N PRO A 5 15.55 10.03 -29.51
CA PRO A 5 15.30 8.79 -30.25
C PRO A 5 14.52 7.78 -29.37
N ILE A 6 13.65 7.02 -30.03
CA ILE A 6 12.95 5.90 -29.39
C ILE A 6 13.78 4.63 -29.68
N ARG A 7 14.05 3.79 -28.66
CA ARG A 7 14.70 2.50 -28.86
C ARG A 7 13.86 1.62 -29.79
N ARG A 8 14.53 0.84 -30.61
CA ARG A 8 13.91 0.06 -31.71
C ARG A 8 14.04 -1.45 -31.52
N ASP A 9 14.12 -1.91 -30.30
CA ASP A 9 14.04 -3.34 -29.96
C ASP A 9 12.67 -3.94 -30.26
N LEU A 10 11.62 -3.11 -30.29
CA LEU A 10 10.29 -3.48 -30.79
C LEU A 10 9.88 -2.53 -31.91
N SER A 11 9.29 -3.11 -32.94
CA SER A 11 8.67 -2.36 -34.04
C SER A 11 7.32 -1.76 -33.62
N ALA A 12 6.83 -0.83 -34.40
CA ALA A 12 5.50 -0.26 -34.19
C ALA A 12 4.37 -1.33 -34.25
N VAL A 13 4.56 -2.36 -35.10
CA VAL A 13 3.61 -3.49 -35.22
C VAL A 13 3.60 -4.32 -33.93
N GLU A 14 4.77 -4.63 -33.39
CA GLU A 14 4.88 -5.38 -32.12
C GLU A 14 4.32 -4.62 -30.94
N LEU A 15 4.57 -3.30 -30.85
CA LEU A 15 3.98 -2.46 -29.81
C LEU A 15 2.44 -2.45 -29.89
N ARG A 16 1.86 -2.41 -31.09
CA ARG A 16 0.42 -2.54 -31.27
C ARG A 16 -0.10 -3.93 -30.91
N ALA A 17 0.65 -4.98 -31.18
CA ALA A 17 0.30 -6.33 -30.78
C ALA A 17 0.29 -6.49 -29.26
N LEU A 18 1.24 -5.87 -28.55
CA LEU A 18 1.25 -5.80 -27.10
C LEU A 18 0.07 -4.98 -26.56
N ALA A 19 -0.21 -3.82 -27.17
CA ALA A 19 -1.35 -2.99 -26.77
C ALA A 19 -2.70 -3.72 -26.84
N ARG A 20 -2.90 -4.60 -27.85
CA ARG A 20 -4.14 -5.42 -27.95
C ARG A 20 -4.32 -6.42 -26.83
N LYS A 21 -3.24 -6.86 -26.18
CA LYS A 21 -3.24 -7.83 -25.08
C LYS A 21 -3.22 -7.15 -23.71
N GLU A 22 -2.98 -5.84 -23.68
CA GLU A 22 -2.84 -5.10 -22.42
C GLU A 22 -4.21 -4.78 -21.83
N SER A 23 -4.40 -5.10 -20.56
CA SER A 23 -5.61 -4.82 -19.79
C SER A 23 -5.63 -3.43 -19.16
N ASP A 24 -4.44 -2.87 -18.86
CA ASP A 24 -4.31 -1.52 -18.33
C ASP A 24 -4.45 -0.49 -19.46
N ALA A 25 -5.56 0.23 -19.45
CA ALA A 25 -5.86 1.25 -20.45
C ALA A 25 -4.83 2.39 -20.51
N ARG A 26 -4.06 2.63 -19.45
CA ARG A 26 -3.00 3.63 -19.42
C ARG A 26 -1.78 3.12 -20.16
N VAL A 27 -1.36 1.90 -19.90
CA VAL A 27 -0.25 1.23 -20.59
C VAL A 27 -0.57 1.07 -22.07
N LEU A 28 -1.79 0.64 -22.39
CA LEU A 28 -2.29 0.52 -23.77
C LEU A 28 -2.11 1.84 -24.55
N ARG A 29 -2.58 2.96 -23.98
CA ARG A 29 -2.44 4.29 -24.64
C ARG A 29 -0.98 4.69 -24.84
N ARG A 30 -0.10 4.38 -23.89
CA ARG A 30 1.35 4.66 -23.98
C ARG A 30 2.00 3.83 -25.09
N LEU A 31 1.67 2.55 -25.19
CA LEU A 31 2.14 1.67 -26.27
C LEU A 31 1.70 2.18 -27.65
N LEU A 32 0.44 2.60 -27.79
CA LEU A 32 -0.06 3.15 -29.04
C LEU A 32 0.61 4.48 -29.42
N ALA A 33 0.86 5.37 -28.45
CA ALA A 33 1.57 6.62 -28.69
C ALA A 33 3.01 6.39 -29.19
N LEU A 34 3.72 5.42 -28.58
CA LEU A 34 5.06 5.02 -29.02
C LEU A 34 5.04 4.42 -30.41
N ALA A 35 4.09 3.53 -30.71
CA ALA A 35 3.94 2.93 -32.02
C ALA A 35 3.69 3.98 -33.11
N MET A 36 2.81 4.94 -32.88
CA MET A 36 2.57 6.07 -33.81
C MET A 36 3.84 6.90 -34.03
N ALA A 37 4.58 7.20 -32.96
CA ALA A 37 5.81 7.98 -33.06
C ALA A 37 6.93 7.20 -33.81
N LEU A 38 6.98 5.85 -33.71
CA LEU A 38 7.90 5.01 -34.49
C LEU A 38 7.53 4.93 -35.97
N ASP A 39 6.24 5.01 -36.30
CA ASP A 39 5.77 5.08 -37.69
C ASP A 39 6.00 6.46 -38.33
N GLY A 40 6.60 7.41 -37.61
CA GLY A 40 6.94 8.72 -38.11
C GLY A 40 5.88 9.79 -37.87
N THR A 41 4.81 9.48 -37.14
CA THR A 41 3.84 10.52 -36.70
C THR A 41 4.55 11.55 -35.80
N ASN A 42 4.26 12.83 -36.02
CA ASN A 42 4.77 13.88 -35.13
C ASN A 42 4.38 13.58 -33.69
N ARG A 43 5.30 13.76 -32.75
CA ARG A 43 5.10 13.44 -31.33
C ARG A 43 3.97 14.22 -30.67
N GLU A 44 3.72 15.42 -31.08
CA GLU A 44 2.60 16.22 -30.60
C GLU A 44 1.27 15.58 -31.02
N GLU A 45 1.20 15.18 -32.28
CA GLU A 45 0.04 14.48 -32.82
C GLU A 45 -0.15 13.09 -32.22
N ALA A 46 0.93 12.29 -32.08
CA ALA A 46 0.87 10.99 -31.44
C ALA A 46 0.42 11.08 -29.96
N ALA A 47 0.91 12.08 -29.24
CA ALA A 47 0.49 12.37 -27.88
C ALA A 47 -1.00 12.73 -27.81
N ARG A 48 -1.44 13.66 -28.66
CA ARG A 48 -2.84 14.12 -28.73
C ARG A 48 -3.80 12.96 -29.03
N GLN A 49 -3.47 12.11 -30.00
CA GLN A 49 -4.29 10.93 -30.35
C GLN A 49 -4.36 9.93 -29.21
N ALA A 50 -3.30 9.81 -28.40
CA ALA A 50 -3.27 8.96 -27.23
C ALA A 50 -3.85 9.61 -25.96
N GLY A 51 -4.41 10.82 -26.06
CA GLY A 51 -5.01 11.54 -24.95
C GLY A 51 -4.01 12.01 -23.87
N MET A 52 -2.80 12.44 -24.32
CA MET A 52 -1.77 12.99 -23.44
C MET A 52 -1.09 14.20 -24.11
N ASP A 53 -0.35 14.99 -23.35
CA ASP A 53 0.44 16.08 -23.90
C ASP A 53 1.82 15.58 -24.38
N ARG A 54 2.50 16.44 -25.19
CA ARG A 54 3.80 16.14 -25.78
C ARG A 54 4.89 15.89 -24.73
N GLN A 55 4.84 16.60 -23.59
CA GLN A 55 5.84 16.41 -22.53
C GLN A 55 5.65 15.07 -21.84
N THR A 56 4.41 14.70 -21.54
CA THR A 56 4.06 13.37 -21.01
C THR A 56 4.54 12.25 -21.92
N LEU A 57 4.34 12.37 -23.25
CA LEU A 57 4.87 11.37 -24.20
C LEU A 57 6.40 11.32 -24.18
N ARG A 58 7.08 12.46 -24.05
CA ARG A 58 8.54 12.50 -23.92
C ARG A 58 9.02 11.74 -22.70
N ASP A 59 8.36 11.92 -21.55
CA ASP A 59 8.73 11.25 -20.32
C ASP A 59 8.50 9.73 -20.42
N TRP A 60 7.45 9.30 -21.12
CA TRP A 60 7.23 7.88 -21.43
C TRP A 60 8.27 7.32 -22.41
N VAL A 61 8.71 8.09 -23.38
CA VAL A 61 9.83 7.69 -24.26
C VAL A 61 11.11 7.48 -23.44
N MET A 62 11.43 8.38 -22.51
CA MET A 62 12.60 8.24 -21.63
C MET A 62 12.52 6.95 -20.80
N ARG A 63 11.37 6.68 -20.19
CA ARG A 63 11.16 5.45 -19.39
C ARG A 63 11.19 4.20 -20.26
N TYR A 64 10.58 4.23 -21.44
CA TYR A 64 10.64 3.12 -22.39
C TYR A 64 12.09 2.85 -22.85
N ASN A 65 12.87 3.90 -23.13
CA ASN A 65 14.28 3.76 -23.52
C ASN A 65 15.13 3.12 -22.40
N ALA A 66 14.81 3.42 -21.15
CA ALA A 66 15.54 2.90 -19.98
C ALA A 66 15.11 1.46 -19.61
N GLU A 67 13.82 1.20 -19.55
CA GLU A 67 13.24 0.01 -18.90
C GLU A 67 12.42 -0.86 -19.87
N GLY A 68 12.32 -0.48 -21.15
CA GLY A 68 11.48 -1.19 -22.12
C GLY A 68 9.99 -1.04 -21.82
N VAL A 69 9.23 -2.08 -22.13
CA VAL A 69 7.78 -2.10 -21.93
C VAL A 69 7.40 -1.97 -20.47
N ASP A 70 8.19 -2.53 -19.55
CA ASP A 70 7.93 -2.42 -18.10
C ASP A 70 8.00 -0.99 -17.60
N GLY A 71 8.83 -0.14 -18.22
CA GLY A 71 8.87 1.30 -17.95
C GLY A 71 7.58 2.05 -18.23
N LEU A 72 6.68 1.46 -19.01
CA LEU A 72 5.38 2.05 -19.32
C LEU A 72 4.32 1.78 -18.23
N ARG A 73 4.60 0.94 -17.25
CA ARG A 73 3.70 0.71 -16.11
C ARG A 73 3.79 1.85 -15.10
N ASP A 74 2.67 2.12 -14.44
CA ASP A 74 2.68 3.08 -13.35
C ASP A 74 3.50 2.51 -12.19
N ARG A 75 4.43 3.32 -11.67
CA ARG A 75 5.14 2.98 -10.43
C ARG A 75 4.20 3.19 -9.26
N GLU A 76 4.26 2.28 -8.30
CA GLU A 76 3.57 2.46 -7.05
C GLU A 76 4.05 3.76 -6.37
N ARG A 77 3.10 4.60 -6.02
CA ARG A 77 3.43 5.86 -5.34
C ARG A 77 3.65 5.56 -3.87
N PRO A 78 4.80 5.94 -3.30
CA PRO A 78 4.97 5.86 -1.86
C PRO A 78 3.86 6.70 -1.21
N GLY A 79 3.08 6.08 -0.35
CA GLY A 79 2.05 6.76 0.43
C GLY A 79 2.67 7.78 1.41
N ARG A 80 1.84 8.37 2.25
CA ARG A 80 2.33 9.22 3.34
C ARG A 80 3.29 8.41 4.22
N PRO A 81 4.48 8.92 4.52
CA PRO A 81 5.41 8.26 5.44
C PRO A 81 4.73 7.90 6.77
N ALA A 82 5.06 6.74 7.30
CA ALA A 82 4.56 6.34 8.61
C ALA A 82 5.07 7.33 9.68
N LEU A 83 4.19 7.72 10.62
CA LEU A 83 4.59 8.59 11.74
C LEU A 83 5.57 7.90 12.67
N LEU A 84 5.50 6.58 12.78
CA LEU A 84 6.40 5.75 13.57
C LEU A 84 7.16 4.83 12.61
N ALA A 85 8.48 4.80 12.71
CA ALA A 85 9.34 3.90 11.95
C ALA A 85 9.06 2.43 12.33
N PRO A 86 9.30 1.46 11.44
CA PRO A 86 9.01 0.04 11.72
C PRO A 86 9.71 -0.49 12.99
N GLU A 87 10.93 -0.03 13.25
CA GLU A 87 11.71 -0.42 14.42
C GLU A 87 11.05 0.07 15.72
N LEU A 88 10.59 1.33 15.72
CA LEU A 88 9.89 1.93 16.86
C LEU A 88 8.48 1.37 17.03
N GLU A 89 7.88 0.87 15.94
CA GLU A 89 6.60 0.16 15.99
C GLU A 89 6.71 -1.16 16.74
N GLU A 90 7.81 -1.89 16.52
CA GLU A 90 8.08 -3.13 17.25
C GLU A 90 8.36 -2.87 18.74
N GLU A 91 9.07 -1.79 19.05
CA GLU A 91 9.29 -1.37 20.43
C GLU A 91 7.97 -0.99 21.12
N LEU A 92 7.09 -0.24 20.42
CA LEU A 92 5.74 0.05 20.92
C LEU A 92 4.93 -1.23 21.16
N ARG A 93 5.04 -2.23 20.28
CA ARG A 93 4.40 -3.54 20.47
C ARG A 93 4.86 -4.20 21.75
N GLN A 94 6.16 -4.26 21.97
CA GLN A 94 6.75 -4.87 23.18
C GLN A 94 6.27 -4.16 24.46
N LEU A 95 6.20 -2.82 24.44
CA LEU A 95 5.66 -2.06 25.58
C LEU A 95 4.18 -2.37 25.84
N ILE A 96 3.38 -2.55 24.80
CA ILE A 96 1.96 -2.90 24.94
C ILE A 96 1.80 -4.33 25.47
N GLU A 97 2.57 -5.29 24.96
CA GLU A 97 2.54 -6.70 25.35
C GLU A 97 3.06 -6.92 26.78
N ALA A 98 4.03 -6.13 27.21
CA ALA A 98 4.49 -6.14 28.60
C ALA A 98 3.40 -5.69 29.60
N GLY A 99 2.42 -4.95 29.10
CA GLY A 99 1.32 -4.45 29.93
C GLY A 99 1.66 -3.20 30.73
N PRO A 100 0.66 -2.61 31.41
CA PRO A 100 0.88 -1.44 32.25
C PRO A 100 1.51 -1.82 33.60
N ASP A 101 2.35 -0.92 34.09
CA ASP A 101 2.83 -0.91 35.45
C ASP A 101 1.89 -0.02 36.29
N LEU A 102 1.27 -0.58 37.33
CA LEU A 102 0.29 0.14 38.12
C LEU A 102 0.89 1.36 38.84
N GLU A 103 2.13 1.26 39.32
CA GLU A 103 2.82 2.36 40.05
C GLU A 103 3.22 3.47 39.08
N ARG A 104 3.68 3.12 37.88
CA ARG A 104 4.15 4.06 36.86
C ARG A 104 3.02 4.64 36.01
N ASP A 105 2.10 3.78 35.57
CA ASP A 105 1.08 4.14 34.58
C ASP A 105 -0.30 4.46 35.20
N GLY A 106 -0.50 4.07 36.48
CA GLY A 106 -1.75 4.33 37.21
C GLY A 106 -2.97 3.58 36.67
N VAL A 107 -2.76 2.55 35.84
CA VAL A 107 -3.82 1.78 35.21
C VAL A 107 -3.49 0.29 35.21
N VAL A 108 -4.51 -0.54 35.26
CA VAL A 108 -4.36 -2.02 35.21
C VAL A 108 -4.49 -2.59 33.79
N GLU A 109 -4.97 -1.78 32.85
CA GLU A 109 -5.10 -2.18 31.44
C GLU A 109 -4.85 -1.00 30.52
N TYR A 110 -4.22 -1.27 29.36
CA TYR A 110 -4.07 -0.25 28.33
C TYR A 110 -5.33 -0.11 27.50
N ARG A 111 -5.83 1.13 27.39
CA ARG A 111 -6.81 1.57 26.41
C ARG A 111 -6.12 2.42 25.34
N VAL A 112 -6.76 2.65 24.20
CA VAL A 112 -6.20 3.44 23.10
C VAL A 112 -5.60 4.78 23.54
N ARG A 113 -6.24 5.46 24.52
CA ARG A 113 -5.70 6.71 25.09
C ARG A 113 -4.32 6.52 25.75
N HIS A 114 -4.19 5.45 26.55
CA HIS A 114 -2.93 5.17 27.27
C HIS A 114 -1.81 4.79 26.29
N ILE A 115 -2.13 4.06 25.22
CA ILE A 115 -1.15 3.71 24.17
C ILE A 115 -0.73 4.96 23.38
N ARG A 116 -1.64 5.92 23.17
CA ARG A 116 -1.28 7.23 22.60
C ARG A 116 -0.28 7.97 23.49
N ASP A 117 -0.55 8.00 24.80
CA ASP A 117 0.32 8.64 25.77
C ASP A 117 1.68 7.94 25.85
N LEU A 118 1.74 6.61 25.71
CA LEU A 118 2.98 5.86 25.56
C LEU A 118 3.74 6.29 24.30
N ALA A 119 3.08 6.32 23.15
CA ALA A 119 3.72 6.72 21.88
C ALA A 119 4.25 8.16 21.95
N LEU A 120 3.53 9.06 22.59
CA LEU A 120 3.97 10.43 22.79
C LEU A 120 5.18 10.50 23.73
N ARG A 121 5.14 9.80 24.87
CA ARG A 121 6.20 9.84 25.88
C ARG A 121 7.51 9.19 25.41
N HIS A 122 7.43 8.05 24.74
CA HIS A 122 8.61 7.27 24.33
C HIS A 122 9.19 7.70 22.99
N PHE A 123 8.33 8.09 22.03
CA PHE A 123 8.74 8.33 20.65
C PHE A 123 8.45 9.76 20.17
N GLY A 124 7.83 10.61 21.00
CA GLY A 124 7.48 11.98 20.61
C GLY A 124 6.39 12.07 19.53
N VAL A 125 5.65 10.99 19.30
CA VAL A 125 4.65 10.90 18.22
C VAL A 125 3.25 11.03 18.77
N ASP A 126 2.57 12.13 18.39
CA ASP A 126 1.16 12.33 18.75
C ASP A 126 0.22 11.73 17.68
N TYR A 127 -0.51 10.72 18.07
CA TYR A 127 -1.55 10.10 17.26
C TYR A 127 -2.93 10.64 17.64
N SER A 128 -3.78 10.87 16.65
CA SER A 128 -5.23 10.98 16.93
C SER A 128 -5.75 9.63 17.45
N ARG A 129 -6.91 9.62 18.13
CA ARG A 129 -7.54 8.39 18.62
C ARG A 129 -7.76 7.38 17.48
N SER A 130 -8.34 7.83 16.37
CA SER A 130 -8.60 6.98 15.19
C SER A 130 -7.30 6.53 14.52
N GLY A 131 -6.28 7.40 14.46
CA GLY A 131 -4.96 7.07 13.92
C GLY A 131 -4.28 5.96 14.71
N MET A 132 -4.27 6.04 16.04
CA MET A 132 -3.73 4.99 16.91
C MET A 132 -4.54 3.70 16.80
N GLN A 133 -5.86 3.77 16.79
CA GLN A 133 -6.71 2.58 16.62
C GLN A 133 -6.44 1.87 15.30
N GLY A 134 -6.33 2.62 14.19
CA GLY A 134 -5.95 2.07 12.89
C GLY A 134 -4.54 1.48 12.88
N ARG A 135 -3.61 2.07 13.65
CA ARG A 135 -2.25 1.52 13.78
C ARG A 135 -2.25 0.18 14.52
N LEU A 136 -2.90 0.13 15.68
CA LEU A 136 -3.04 -1.12 16.45
C LEU A 136 -3.67 -2.23 15.62
N HIS A 137 -4.66 -1.91 14.80
CA HIS A 137 -5.29 -2.89 13.92
C HIS A 137 -4.31 -3.45 12.86
N ARG A 138 -3.46 -2.59 12.26
CA ARG A 138 -2.40 -3.03 11.35
C ARG A 138 -1.34 -3.89 12.04
N MET A 139 -1.02 -3.59 13.30
CA MET A 139 -0.16 -4.39 14.17
C MET A 139 -0.83 -5.70 14.62
N LYS A 140 -2.08 -5.97 14.20
CA LYS A 140 -2.90 -7.13 14.63
C LYS A 140 -3.15 -7.18 16.14
N LEU A 141 -3.09 -6.02 16.79
CA LEU A 141 -3.46 -5.87 18.19
C LEU A 141 -4.94 -5.46 18.29
N SER A 142 -5.69 -6.20 19.10
CA SER A 142 -7.09 -5.92 19.38
C SER A 142 -7.36 -5.92 20.88
N TYR A 143 -8.27 -5.06 21.32
CA TYR A 143 -8.70 -5.06 22.70
C TYR A 143 -9.68 -6.21 22.93
N LEU A 144 -9.21 -7.24 23.63
CA LEU A 144 -10.05 -8.38 24.00
C LEU A 144 -10.68 -8.08 25.38
N LYS A 145 -11.98 -7.92 25.41
CA LYS A 145 -12.72 -7.94 26.68
C LYS A 145 -12.80 -9.39 27.16
N PRO A 146 -12.26 -9.71 28.36
CA PRO A 146 -12.50 -11.01 28.96
C PRO A 146 -14.00 -11.27 29.03
N ARG A 147 -14.46 -12.35 28.45
CA ARG A 147 -15.86 -12.77 28.67
C ARG A 147 -15.92 -13.38 30.06
N PRO A 148 -16.75 -12.89 30.95
CA PRO A 148 -16.93 -13.54 32.24
C PRO A 148 -17.42 -14.96 32.00
N ILE A 149 -16.65 -15.94 32.47
CA ILE A 149 -17.08 -17.33 32.45
C ILE A 149 -18.03 -17.51 33.63
N HIS A 150 -19.25 -17.94 33.34
CA HIS A 150 -20.21 -18.21 34.41
C HIS A 150 -19.66 -19.34 35.31
N PRO A 151 -19.72 -19.21 36.65
CA PRO A 151 -19.14 -20.22 37.56
C PRO A 151 -19.64 -21.66 37.36
N LYS A 152 -20.82 -21.81 36.74
CA LYS A 152 -21.42 -23.14 36.41
C LYS A 152 -21.12 -23.59 34.97
N THR A 153 -20.23 -22.91 34.25
CA THR A 153 -19.87 -23.31 32.89
C THR A 153 -18.96 -24.51 32.92
N ASP A 154 -19.39 -25.60 32.31
CA ASP A 154 -18.56 -26.79 32.10
C ASP A 154 -17.81 -26.68 30.75
N PRO A 155 -16.46 -26.48 30.77
CA PRO A 155 -15.69 -26.33 29.55
C PRO A 155 -15.72 -27.59 28.67
N ALA A 156 -15.80 -28.79 29.28
CA ALA A 156 -15.84 -30.06 28.56
C ALA A 156 -17.14 -30.24 27.76
N ALA A 157 -18.28 -29.83 28.38
CA ALA A 157 -19.57 -29.83 27.70
C ALA A 157 -19.61 -28.79 26.52
N GLN A 158 -18.95 -27.64 26.67
CA GLN A 158 -18.85 -26.67 25.59
C GLN A 158 -18.01 -27.18 24.41
N GLU A 159 -16.90 -27.85 24.66
CA GLU A 159 -16.07 -28.42 23.58
C GLU A 159 -16.80 -29.56 22.86
N ALA A 160 -17.52 -30.42 23.61
CA ALA A 160 -18.33 -31.46 23.01
C ALA A 160 -19.42 -30.90 22.09
N PHE A 161 -20.09 -29.81 22.53
CA PHE A 161 -21.12 -29.14 21.72
C PHE A 161 -20.55 -28.51 20.46
N LYS A 162 -19.36 -27.86 20.54
CA LYS A 162 -18.69 -27.27 19.36
C LYS A 162 -18.30 -28.32 18.32
N LYS A 163 -17.94 -29.55 18.75
CA LYS A 163 -17.61 -30.67 17.85
C LYS A 163 -18.83 -31.27 17.18
N THR A 164 -20.02 -31.11 17.76
CA THR A 164 -21.26 -31.78 17.31
C THR A 164 -22.14 -30.83 16.46
N SER A 165 -21.90 -29.50 16.48
CA SER A 165 -22.66 -28.54 15.66
C SER A 165 -22.10 -28.50 14.24
N PRO A 166 -22.87 -28.94 13.22
CA PRO A 166 -22.51 -28.70 11.82
C PRO A 166 -22.57 -27.20 11.51
N GLY A 167 -21.50 -26.67 10.85
CA GLY A 167 -21.41 -25.30 10.38
C GLY A 167 -22.35 -25.00 9.21
#